data_77079a413d13ed2566dc2be2d37b6ecc
#
_entry.id   77079a413d13ed2566dc2be2d37b6ecc
#
_cell.length_a   1.000
_cell.length_b   1.000
_cell.length_c   1.000
_cell.angle_alpha   90.00
_cell.angle_beta   90.00
_cell.angle_gamma   90.00
#
_symmetry.space_group_name_H-M   'P 1'
#
loop_
_entity.id
_entity.type
_entity.pdbx_description
1 polymer ?
#
loop_
_entity_poly.entity_id
_entity_poly.type
_entity_poly.pdbx_seq_one_letter_code
_entity_poly.pdbx_strand_id
1 'polypeptide(L)'
;MDQQDQIRQDQAHLEAVVAEALEIAKGLGASLAEVSISKQTGLSVNTRGCELESIEFNKDGALGIAVYRDGCKGSSSTTDLSKPAIRAAVEAAIEIARHTSADDCAGLADAELLAWDAPDLQLCHQIELDPQRGIDLAIECERLALGRDARIKHSDGAGFSSHLGIKVYGNSHGFVKGYAASRNSLSCVLIGEQDGDMQRDYGYSSSRTLDGLWSPQRIADEAVERTVSRLGARKISTRHAPVLFHPDTASGLWGHLVMAISGGNLYRKSSFLLDKLGKQILPEWLTIQEFPHLLGGLASTPFDGEGVRTRDMDIIRNGELMSWLLTSYSARKLGLTTTGHAGGIHNWQVSNTGQDFQGMLKEMGSGLLVTELMGQGVNIVNGDYSRGAAGFWVENGEIAYPVEEITIAGNLAEMFSHIVAVGRDEDERSSLKTGSVLVENMKLAGH
;
A
#
# COMPACT_ATOMS: atom_id res chain seq x y z
N MET A 1 -23.47 -18.96 -16.69
CA MET A 1 -22.00 -18.85 -16.80
C MET A 1 -21.48 -18.53 -15.42
N ASP A 2 -20.55 -19.26 -14.91
CA ASP A 2 -19.96 -19.01 -13.61
C ASP A 2 -19.17 -17.68 -13.65
N GLN A 3 -19.10 -16.96 -12.49
CA GLN A 3 -18.36 -15.71 -12.39
C GLN A 3 -16.87 -15.87 -12.80
N GLN A 4 -16.27 -17.00 -12.47
CA GLN A 4 -14.89 -17.30 -12.83
C GLN A 4 -14.70 -17.46 -14.35
N ASP A 5 -15.65 -18.08 -15.05
CA ASP A 5 -15.60 -18.21 -16.51
C ASP A 5 -15.72 -16.83 -17.19
N GLN A 6 -16.58 -15.95 -16.65
CA GLN A 6 -16.71 -14.58 -17.16
C GLN A 6 -15.42 -13.79 -16.99
N ILE A 7 -14.76 -13.92 -15.83
CA ILE A 7 -13.48 -13.25 -15.56
C ILE A 7 -12.40 -13.70 -16.54
N ARG A 8 -12.30 -14.99 -16.81
CA ARG A 8 -11.34 -15.54 -17.80
C ARG A 8 -11.59 -15.01 -19.20
N GLN A 9 -12.87 -14.94 -19.62
CA GLN A 9 -13.24 -14.38 -20.92
C GLN A 9 -12.92 -12.90 -21.02
N ASP A 10 -13.23 -12.12 -19.96
CA ASP A 10 -12.91 -10.71 -19.89
C ASP A 10 -11.40 -10.47 -19.96
N GLN A 11 -10.59 -11.26 -19.23
CA GLN A 11 -9.13 -11.17 -19.29
C GLN A 11 -8.61 -11.49 -20.69
N ALA A 12 -9.05 -12.58 -21.30
CA ALA A 12 -8.64 -12.96 -22.66
C ALA A 12 -9.03 -11.90 -23.71
N HIS A 13 -10.20 -11.27 -23.54
CA HIS A 13 -10.62 -10.16 -24.37
C HIS A 13 -9.67 -8.96 -24.23
N LEU A 14 -9.32 -8.57 -22.99
CA LEU A 14 -8.41 -7.47 -22.76
C LEU A 14 -6.99 -7.75 -23.25
N GLU A 15 -6.52 -8.99 -23.17
CA GLU A 15 -5.25 -9.40 -23.76
C GLU A 15 -5.26 -9.25 -25.30
N ALA A 16 -6.37 -9.61 -25.95
CA ALA A 16 -6.53 -9.40 -27.39
C ALA A 16 -6.55 -7.91 -27.76
N VAL A 17 -7.19 -7.05 -26.97
CA VAL A 17 -7.19 -5.58 -27.15
C VAL A 17 -5.78 -5.01 -27.02
N VAL A 18 -5.00 -5.45 -26.03
CA VAL A 18 -3.59 -5.05 -25.86
C VAL A 18 -2.77 -5.46 -27.07
N ALA A 19 -2.91 -6.70 -27.55
CA ALA A 19 -2.21 -7.18 -28.74
C ALA A 19 -2.58 -6.36 -30.00
N GLU A 20 -3.85 -6.03 -30.19
CA GLU A 20 -4.30 -5.19 -31.31
C GLU A 20 -3.71 -3.76 -31.21
N ALA A 21 -3.68 -3.15 -30.03
CA ALA A 21 -3.08 -1.83 -29.83
C ALA A 21 -1.58 -1.82 -30.15
N LEU A 22 -0.86 -2.87 -29.80
CA LEU A 22 0.57 -3.03 -30.15
C LEU A 22 0.77 -3.17 -31.66
N GLU A 23 -0.08 -3.91 -32.38
CA GLU A 23 -0.02 -4.02 -33.83
C GLU A 23 -0.35 -2.69 -34.52
N ILE A 24 -1.29 -1.90 -34.00
CA ILE A 24 -1.59 -0.55 -34.49
C ILE A 24 -0.36 0.34 -34.30
N ALA A 25 0.28 0.32 -33.14
CA ALA A 25 1.47 1.12 -32.85
C ALA A 25 2.63 0.78 -33.81
N LYS A 26 2.86 -0.51 -34.04
CA LYS A 26 3.84 -1.00 -35.02
C LYS A 26 3.52 -0.54 -36.44
N GLY A 27 2.26 -0.66 -36.86
CA GLY A 27 1.80 -0.24 -38.18
C GLY A 27 1.93 1.27 -38.42
N LEU A 28 1.90 2.09 -37.36
CA LEU A 28 2.08 3.52 -37.38
C LEU A 28 3.55 3.98 -37.17
N GLY A 29 4.49 3.04 -37.09
CA GLY A 29 5.93 3.28 -37.10
C GLY A 29 6.53 3.58 -35.71
N ALA A 30 5.91 3.11 -34.64
CA ALA A 30 6.56 3.05 -33.34
C ALA A 30 7.71 2.04 -33.37
N SER A 31 8.90 2.41 -32.89
CA SER A 31 10.04 1.50 -32.77
C SER A 31 9.81 0.47 -31.66
N LEU A 32 9.32 0.93 -30.53
CA LEU A 32 8.90 0.14 -29.39
C LEU A 32 7.58 0.68 -28.85
N ALA A 33 6.76 -0.17 -28.26
CA ALA A 33 5.51 0.22 -27.62
C ALA A 33 5.20 -0.69 -26.43
N GLU A 34 4.51 -0.12 -25.46
CA GLU A 34 3.91 -0.83 -24.34
C GLU A 34 2.46 -0.37 -24.14
N VAL A 35 1.61 -1.29 -23.75
CA VAL A 35 0.18 -1.06 -23.51
C VAL A 35 -0.20 -1.72 -22.20
N SER A 36 -0.93 -0.97 -21.38
CA SER A 36 -1.53 -1.50 -20.18
C SER A 36 -3.03 -1.23 -20.15
N ILE A 37 -3.81 -2.21 -19.71
CA ILE A 37 -5.22 -2.05 -19.43
C ILE A 37 -5.47 -2.39 -17.97
N SER A 38 -6.26 -1.56 -17.29
CA SER A 38 -6.91 -1.89 -16.04
C SER A 38 -8.41 -1.81 -16.18
N LYS A 39 -9.13 -2.83 -15.71
CA LYS A 39 -10.60 -2.85 -15.61
C LYS A 39 -10.97 -3.19 -14.19
N GLN A 40 -11.84 -2.40 -13.59
CA GLN A 40 -12.38 -2.67 -12.26
C GLN A 40 -13.89 -2.81 -12.34
N THR A 41 -14.42 -3.79 -11.63
CA THR A 41 -15.87 -3.99 -11.46
C THR A 41 -16.13 -4.27 -9.99
N GLY A 42 -17.19 -3.70 -9.44
CA GLY A 42 -17.51 -3.96 -8.04
C GLY A 42 -18.67 -3.18 -7.50
N LEU A 43 -18.88 -3.36 -6.22
CA LEU A 43 -19.96 -2.76 -5.43
C LEU A 43 -19.34 -2.07 -4.22
N SER A 44 -19.80 -0.86 -3.92
CA SER A 44 -19.57 -0.18 -2.65
C SER A 44 -20.91 0.22 -2.03
N VAL A 45 -21.04 -0.01 -0.74
CA VAL A 45 -22.20 0.36 0.07
C VAL A 45 -21.71 1.18 1.25
N ASN A 46 -22.34 2.30 1.53
CA ASN A 46 -22.09 3.10 2.72
C ASN A 46 -23.40 3.27 3.49
N THR A 47 -23.30 3.17 4.80
CA THR A 47 -24.40 3.41 5.74
C THR A 47 -23.99 4.47 6.74
N ARG A 48 -24.96 5.15 7.34
CA ARG A 48 -24.75 6.10 8.42
C ARG A 48 -25.94 6.08 9.36
N GLY A 49 -25.66 5.94 10.65
CA GLY A 49 -26.70 5.86 11.67
C GLY A 49 -27.64 4.65 11.48
N CYS A 50 -27.11 3.52 11.00
CA CYS A 50 -27.84 2.30 10.64
C CYS A 50 -28.86 2.48 9.51
N GLU A 51 -28.69 3.49 8.65
CA GLU A 51 -29.50 3.71 7.46
C GLU A 51 -28.59 3.73 6.22
N LEU A 52 -29.13 3.30 5.09
CA LEU A 52 -28.43 3.32 3.81
C LEU A 52 -28.13 4.77 3.39
N GLU A 53 -26.87 5.11 3.14
CA GLU A 53 -26.44 6.40 2.63
C GLU A 53 -26.17 6.36 1.12
N SER A 54 -25.43 5.37 0.63
CA SER A 54 -25.14 5.22 -0.81
C SER A 54 -24.89 3.78 -1.25
N ILE A 55 -25.19 3.52 -2.51
CA ILE A 55 -24.81 2.31 -3.24
C ILE A 55 -24.15 2.75 -4.54
N GLU A 56 -22.97 2.22 -4.82
CA GLU A 56 -22.22 2.49 -6.04
C GLU A 56 -21.81 1.18 -6.72
N PHE A 57 -22.20 1.02 -7.99
CA PHE A 57 -21.70 -0.02 -8.86
C PHE A 57 -20.60 0.56 -9.73
N ASN A 58 -19.38 0.13 -9.51
CA ASN A 58 -18.22 0.59 -10.25
C ASN A 58 -17.97 -0.32 -11.45
N LYS A 59 -17.78 0.30 -12.61
CA LYS A 59 -17.34 -0.36 -13.83
C LYS A 59 -16.43 0.58 -14.58
N ASP A 60 -15.21 0.66 -14.12
CA ASP A 60 -14.20 1.58 -14.63
C ASP A 60 -13.12 0.82 -15.39
N GLY A 61 -12.47 1.47 -16.32
CA GLY A 61 -11.33 0.92 -17.04
C GLY A 61 -10.67 1.95 -17.93
N ALA A 62 -9.37 1.74 -18.14
CA ALA A 62 -8.58 2.58 -19.04
C ALA A 62 -7.49 1.76 -19.71
N LEU A 63 -7.21 2.12 -20.95
CA LEU A 63 -6.03 1.70 -21.70
C LEU A 63 -5.02 2.83 -21.70
N GLY A 64 -3.81 2.56 -21.23
CA GLY A 64 -2.64 3.42 -21.38
C GLY A 64 -1.71 2.85 -22.45
N ILE A 65 -1.18 3.71 -23.29
CA ILE A 65 -0.16 3.36 -24.28
C ILE A 65 1.04 4.29 -24.16
N ALA A 66 2.24 3.72 -24.21
CA ALA A 66 3.45 4.47 -24.43
C ALA A 66 4.17 3.93 -25.67
N VAL A 67 4.66 4.84 -26.48
CA VAL A 67 5.45 4.53 -27.68
C VAL A 67 6.82 5.16 -27.56
N TYR A 68 7.80 4.51 -28.17
CA TYR A 68 9.17 5.00 -28.23
C TYR A 68 9.61 5.08 -29.69
N ARG A 69 10.23 6.18 -30.04
CA ARG A 69 10.80 6.43 -31.35
C ARG A 69 12.09 7.22 -31.20
N ASP A 70 13.21 6.63 -31.62
CA ASP A 70 14.52 7.26 -31.56
C ASP A 70 14.88 7.81 -30.15
N GLY A 71 14.56 7.07 -29.10
CA GLY A 71 14.76 7.46 -27.71
C GLY A 71 13.72 8.46 -27.15
N CYS A 72 12.79 8.95 -27.98
CA CYS A 72 11.73 9.85 -27.56
C CYS A 72 10.50 9.06 -27.12
N LYS A 73 9.94 9.38 -25.95
CA LYS A 73 8.74 8.73 -25.40
C LYS A 73 7.52 9.62 -25.58
N GLY A 74 6.43 9.05 -26.05
CA GLY A 74 5.10 9.65 -26.01
C GLY A 74 4.10 8.70 -25.37
N SER A 75 3.17 9.24 -24.62
CA SER A 75 2.13 8.43 -23.97
C SER A 75 0.75 9.08 -24.09
N SER A 76 -0.27 8.24 -24.13
CA SER A 76 -1.67 8.64 -24.21
C SER A 76 -2.54 7.59 -23.50
N SER A 77 -3.80 7.91 -23.28
CA SER A 77 -4.74 6.97 -22.69
C SER A 77 -6.16 7.16 -23.24
N THR A 78 -6.96 6.12 -23.14
CA THR A 78 -8.40 6.16 -23.51
C THR A 78 -9.19 5.23 -22.60
N THR A 79 -10.43 5.59 -22.30
CA THR A 79 -11.42 4.73 -21.63
C THR A 79 -12.30 3.98 -22.63
N ASP A 80 -12.31 4.40 -23.91
CA ASP A 80 -13.00 3.74 -25.00
C ASP A 80 -12.07 2.71 -25.65
N LEU A 81 -12.44 1.43 -25.55
CA LEU A 81 -11.67 0.30 -26.10
C LEU A 81 -12.07 -0.05 -27.54
N SER A 82 -12.86 0.79 -28.21
CA SER A 82 -13.11 0.62 -29.63
C SER A 82 -11.85 0.82 -30.46
N LYS A 83 -11.74 0.10 -31.56
CA LYS A 83 -10.58 0.17 -32.47
C LYS A 83 -10.26 1.60 -32.95
N PRO A 84 -11.25 2.44 -33.32
CA PRO A 84 -10.99 3.84 -33.69
C PRO A 84 -10.41 4.66 -32.53
N ALA A 85 -10.90 4.49 -31.30
CA ALA A 85 -10.41 5.20 -30.12
C ALA A 85 -8.99 4.78 -29.72
N ILE A 86 -8.71 3.48 -29.77
CA ILE A 86 -7.36 2.92 -29.56
C ILE A 86 -6.39 3.50 -30.59
N ARG A 87 -6.76 3.51 -31.88
CA ARG A 87 -5.96 4.07 -32.96
C ARG A 87 -5.67 5.56 -32.71
N ALA A 88 -6.68 6.34 -32.33
CA ALA A 88 -6.50 7.76 -32.00
C ALA A 88 -5.55 7.97 -30.82
N ALA A 89 -5.64 7.12 -29.79
CA ALA A 89 -4.72 7.17 -28.65
C ALA A 89 -3.27 6.84 -29.07
N VAL A 90 -3.07 5.83 -29.93
CA VAL A 90 -1.74 5.51 -30.49
C VAL A 90 -1.19 6.66 -31.32
N GLU A 91 -1.98 7.26 -32.19
CA GLU A 91 -1.60 8.40 -33.02
C GLU A 91 -1.20 9.59 -32.16
N ALA A 92 -1.96 9.89 -31.08
CA ALA A 92 -1.62 10.92 -30.12
C ALA A 92 -0.30 10.65 -29.41
N ALA A 93 -0.06 9.40 -28.94
CA ALA A 93 1.20 9.04 -28.33
C ALA A 93 2.40 9.20 -29.27
N ILE A 94 2.25 8.80 -30.54
CA ILE A 94 3.30 8.98 -31.57
C ILE A 94 3.57 10.47 -31.83
N GLU A 95 2.53 11.29 -31.91
CA GLU A 95 2.68 12.73 -32.12
C GLU A 95 3.40 13.38 -30.92
N ILE A 96 3.06 12.99 -29.68
CA ILE A 96 3.76 13.46 -28.48
C ILE A 96 5.24 13.05 -28.53
N ALA A 97 5.57 11.81 -28.93
CA ALA A 97 6.94 11.35 -29.03
C ALA A 97 7.79 12.17 -30.01
N ARG A 98 7.18 12.74 -31.07
CA ARG A 98 7.88 13.61 -32.04
C ARG A 98 8.35 14.93 -31.44
N HIS A 99 7.71 15.37 -30.33
CA HIS A 99 7.97 16.65 -29.69
C HIS A 99 8.68 16.52 -28.34
N THR A 100 8.98 15.31 -27.89
CA THR A 100 9.76 15.08 -26.66
C THR A 100 11.25 14.94 -26.96
N SER A 101 12.07 15.26 -25.96
CA SER A 101 13.52 15.08 -26.06
C SER A 101 13.87 13.58 -25.93
N ALA A 102 14.90 13.18 -26.68
CA ALA A 102 15.44 11.84 -26.57
C ALA A 102 16.07 11.61 -25.18
N ASP A 103 15.85 10.44 -24.62
CA ASP A 103 16.46 9.96 -23.37
C ASP A 103 16.93 8.52 -23.59
N ASP A 104 18.23 8.29 -23.53
CA ASP A 104 18.84 6.97 -23.76
C ASP A 104 18.43 5.92 -22.73
N CYS A 105 17.87 6.34 -21.58
CA CYS A 105 17.33 5.44 -20.57
C CYS A 105 15.85 5.08 -20.80
N ALA A 106 15.16 5.81 -21.70
CA ALA A 106 13.75 5.53 -22.01
C ALA A 106 13.63 4.27 -22.89
N GLY A 107 12.67 3.43 -22.60
CA GLY A 107 12.42 2.21 -23.35
C GLY A 107 11.78 1.12 -22.51
N LEU A 108 11.49 -0.01 -23.14
CA LEU A 108 10.94 -1.19 -22.52
C LEU A 108 11.96 -1.86 -21.60
N ALA A 109 11.48 -2.66 -20.66
CA ALA A 109 12.33 -3.63 -19.96
C ALA A 109 12.94 -4.62 -20.97
N ASP A 110 14.15 -5.12 -20.65
CA ASP A 110 14.84 -6.07 -21.52
C ASP A 110 14.04 -7.38 -21.58
N ALA A 111 13.94 -7.99 -22.78
CA ALA A 111 13.05 -9.11 -23.04
C ALA A 111 13.32 -10.33 -22.15
N GLU A 112 14.58 -10.59 -21.80
CA GLU A 112 14.98 -11.69 -20.91
C GLU A 112 14.56 -11.52 -19.45
N LEU A 113 14.23 -10.29 -19.04
CA LEU A 113 13.77 -9.98 -17.68
C LEU A 113 12.25 -10.12 -17.52
N LEU A 114 11.52 -10.27 -18.62
CA LEU A 114 10.07 -10.39 -18.59
C LEU A 114 9.60 -11.72 -18.00
N ALA A 115 8.43 -11.70 -17.38
CA ALA A 115 7.83 -12.85 -16.70
C ALA A 115 7.09 -13.79 -17.67
N TRP A 116 7.81 -14.36 -18.65
CA TRP A 116 7.24 -15.28 -19.64
C TRP A 116 6.53 -16.48 -19.02
N ASP A 117 6.97 -16.91 -17.84
CA ASP A 117 6.47 -18.01 -17.02
C ASP A 117 5.72 -17.52 -15.77
N ALA A 118 5.06 -16.34 -15.85
CA ALA A 118 4.34 -15.74 -14.73
C ALA A 118 3.41 -16.75 -14.02
N PRO A 119 3.52 -16.92 -12.68
CA PRO A 119 2.75 -17.91 -11.95
C PRO A 119 1.30 -17.47 -11.73
N ASP A 120 0.40 -18.43 -11.53
CA ASP A 120 -0.93 -18.18 -10.98
C ASP A 120 -0.81 -18.09 -9.45
N LEU A 121 -1.11 -16.92 -8.89
CA LEU A 121 -0.98 -16.62 -7.46
C LEU A 121 -2.32 -16.72 -6.71
N GLN A 122 -3.38 -17.22 -7.35
CA GLN A 122 -4.70 -17.37 -6.75
C GLN A 122 -5.24 -16.06 -6.15
N LEU A 123 -5.08 -14.94 -6.87
CA LEU A 123 -5.48 -13.62 -6.41
C LEU A 123 -6.97 -13.32 -6.62
N CYS A 124 -7.62 -14.09 -7.48
CA CYS A 124 -8.98 -13.85 -7.93
C CYS A 124 -9.97 -14.82 -7.30
N HIS A 125 -10.90 -14.28 -6.54
CA HIS A 125 -11.98 -15.01 -5.91
C HIS A 125 -13.33 -14.37 -6.27
N GLN A 126 -14.42 -15.05 -5.90
CA GLN A 126 -15.76 -14.53 -6.09
C GLN A 126 -15.94 -13.21 -5.33
N ILE A 127 -16.53 -12.23 -6.00
CA ILE A 127 -16.94 -10.94 -5.41
C ILE A 127 -18.46 -10.93 -5.15
N GLU A 128 -18.87 -10.09 -4.20
CA GLU A 128 -20.27 -9.87 -3.89
C GLU A 128 -20.81 -8.69 -4.70
N LEU A 129 -21.90 -8.91 -5.39
CA LEU A 129 -22.58 -7.88 -6.18
C LEU A 129 -24.04 -7.66 -5.73
N ASP A 130 -24.51 -8.40 -4.70
CA ASP A 130 -25.81 -8.14 -4.09
C ASP A 130 -25.69 -6.96 -3.10
N PRO A 131 -26.28 -5.80 -3.40
CA PRO A 131 -26.22 -4.65 -2.52
C PRO A 131 -26.87 -4.90 -1.17
N GLN A 132 -27.92 -5.74 -1.11
CA GLN A 132 -28.62 -6.02 0.14
C GLN A 132 -27.71 -6.69 1.17
N ARG A 133 -26.87 -7.65 0.74
CA ARG A 133 -25.89 -8.29 1.63
C ARG A 133 -24.85 -7.29 2.17
N GLY A 134 -24.39 -6.37 1.32
CA GLY A 134 -23.48 -5.29 1.73
C GLY A 134 -24.12 -4.34 2.74
N ILE A 135 -25.40 -3.95 2.50
CA ILE A 135 -26.18 -3.12 3.41
C ILE A 135 -26.34 -3.80 4.77
N ASP A 136 -26.74 -5.07 4.77
CA ASP A 136 -26.96 -5.82 6.01
C ASP A 136 -25.68 -5.93 6.86
N LEU A 137 -24.53 -6.20 6.24
CA LEU A 137 -23.22 -6.26 6.92
C LEU A 137 -22.83 -4.90 7.52
N ALA A 138 -22.98 -3.81 6.76
CA ALA A 138 -22.63 -2.47 7.20
C ALA A 138 -23.52 -2.00 8.36
N ILE A 139 -24.86 -2.17 8.23
CA ILE A 139 -25.83 -1.85 9.30
C ILE A 139 -25.56 -2.68 10.55
N GLU A 140 -25.28 -3.96 10.39
CA GLU A 140 -24.97 -4.84 11.54
C GLU A 140 -23.72 -4.33 12.30
N CYS A 141 -22.65 -3.93 11.58
CA CYS A 141 -21.47 -3.33 12.17
C CYS A 141 -21.80 -2.09 13.01
N GLU A 142 -22.53 -1.13 12.45
CA GLU A 142 -22.92 0.09 13.15
C GLU A 142 -23.79 -0.20 14.38
N ARG A 143 -24.81 -1.05 14.22
CA ARG A 143 -25.73 -1.40 15.31
C ARG A 143 -25.01 -2.05 16.49
N LEU A 144 -24.11 -2.98 16.22
CA LEU A 144 -23.29 -3.64 17.24
C LEU A 144 -22.39 -2.65 17.95
N ALA A 145 -21.76 -1.73 17.20
CA ALA A 145 -20.85 -0.72 17.74
C ALA A 145 -21.58 0.31 18.60
N LEU A 146 -22.69 0.87 18.12
CA LEU A 146 -23.50 1.86 18.86
C LEU A 146 -24.10 1.29 20.15
N GLY A 147 -24.37 -0.01 20.19
CA GLY A 147 -24.91 -0.68 21.40
C GLY A 147 -23.85 -1.12 22.40
N ARG A 148 -22.55 -0.97 22.13
CA ARG A 148 -21.48 -1.59 22.89
C ARG A 148 -21.01 -0.78 24.10
N ASP A 149 -20.91 0.56 23.95
CA ASP A 149 -20.45 1.46 25.01
C ASP A 149 -21.27 2.77 24.99
N ALA A 150 -21.72 3.22 26.14
CA ALA A 150 -22.54 4.44 26.26
C ALA A 150 -21.83 5.73 25.86
N ARG A 151 -20.50 5.71 25.77
CA ARG A 151 -19.67 6.84 25.29
C ARG A 151 -19.63 6.93 23.77
N ILE A 152 -19.97 5.88 23.03
CA ILE A 152 -20.17 5.96 21.58
C ILE A 152 -21.50 6.66 21.32
N LYS A 153 -21.45 7.89 20.82
CA LYS A 153 -22.64 8.73 20.61
C LYS A 153 -23.14 8.68 19.17
N HIS A 154 -22.21 8.58 18.22
CA HIS A 154 -22.54 8.62 16.80
C HIS A 154 -21.67 7.63 16.01
N SER A 155 -22.24 7.13 14.92
CA SER A 155 -21.49 6.50 13.85
C SER A 155 -21.21 7.55 12.76
N ASP A 156 -19.97 7.61 12.28
CA ASP A 156 -19.61 8.36 11.08
C ASP A 156 -19.75 7.50 9.81
N GLY A 157 -20.29 6.31 9.96
CA GLY A 157 -20.69 5.40 8.91
C GLY A 157 -19.99 4.04 8.99
N ALA A 158 -20.59 3.08 8.30
CA ALA A 158 -19.93 1.82 7.97
C ALA A 158 -19.92 1.63 6.45
N GLY A 159 -18.91 0.95 5.94
CA GLY A 159 -18.74 0.72 4.51
C GLY A 159 -18.44 -0.74 4.22
N PHE A 160 -19.13 -1.29 3.21
CA PHE A 160 -18.80 -2.57 2.61
C PHE A 160 -18.37 -2.34 1.17
N SER A 161 -17.31 -2.99 0.72
CA SER A 161 -16.93 -3.00 -0.68
C SER A 161 -16.46 -4.38 -1.14
N SER A 162 -16.77 -4.71 -2.40
CA SER A 162 -16.36 -5.95 -3.04
C SER A 162 -15.99 -5.66 -4.48
N HIS A 163 -14.72 -5.78 -4.83
CA HIS A 163 -14.17 -5.38 -6.11
C HIS A 163 -13.32 -6.46 -6.76
N LEU A 164 -13.40 -6.51 -8.09
CA LEU A 164 -12.56 -7.28 -8.97
C LEU A 164 -11.79 -6.34 -9.88
N GLY A 165 -10.47 -6.46 -9.92
CA GLY A 165 -9.61 -5.79 -10.89
C GLY A 165 -9.01 -6.80 -11.86
N ILE A 166 -9.01 -6.48 -13.16
CA ILE A 166 -8.24 -7.19 -14.19
C ILE A 166 -7.17 -6.23 -14.69
N LYS A 167 -5.93 -6.67 -14.70
CA LYS A 167 -4.78 -5.94 -15.25
C LYS A 167 -4.18 -6.73 -16.37
N VAL A 168 -3.90 -6.07 -17.49
CA VAL A 168 -3.17 -6.65 -18.63
C VAL A 168 -2.05 -5.70 -18.99
N TYR A 169 -0.87 -6.25 -19.21
CA TYR A 169 0.28 -5.55 -19.75
C TYR A 169 0.81 -6.28 -20.97
N GLY A 170 1.20 -5.51 -21.97
CA GLY A 170 1.89 -6.05 -23.13
C GLY A 170 2.87 -5.05 -23.74
N ASN A 171 3.85 -5.58 -24.47
CA ASN A 171 4.85 -4.76 -25.13
C ASN A 171 5.29 -5.37 -26.48
N SER A 172 6.02 -4.58 -27.26
CA SER A 172 6.45 -4.95 -28.60
C SER A 172 7.55 -6.03 -28.66
N HIS A 173 8.01 -6.57 -27.51
CA HIS A 173 8.79 -7.82 -27.48
C HIS A 173 7.91 -9.08 -27.65
N GLY A 174 6.58 -8.92 -27.77
CA GLY A 174 5.63 -10.00 -27.90
C GLY A 174 5.10 -10.50 -26.55
N PHE A 175 5.43 -9.84 -25.46
CA PHE A 175 4.88 -10.13 -24.13
C PHE A 175 3.47 -9.56 -24.04
N VAL A 176 2.48 -10.38 -23.74
CA VAL A 176 1.11 -9.98 -23.38
C VAL A 176 0.62 -10.94 -22.31
N LYS A 177 0.40 -10.43 -21.11
CA LYS A 177 -0.11 -11.20 -19.98
C LYS A 177 -1.02 -10.35 -19.10
N GLY A 178 -2.03 -11.02 -18.54
CA GLY A 178 -2.94 -10.43 -17.59
C GLY A 178 -3.12 -11.28 -16.35
N TYR A 179 -3.70 -10.70 -15.32
CA TYR A 179 -4.20 -11.39 -14.14
C TYR A 179 -5.37 -10.63 -13.54
N ALA A 180 -6.21 -11.35 -12.82
CA ALA A 180 -7.32 -10.80 -12.08
C ALA A 180 -7.05 -10.90 -10.57
N ALA A 181 -7.60 -9.96 -9.82
CA ALA A 181 -7.48 -9.94 -8.37
C ALA A 181 -8.75 -9.38 -7.73
N SER A 182 -9.26 -10.06 -6.71
CA SER A 182 -10.40 -9.63 -5.91
C SER A 182 -9.96 -8.94 -4.63
N ARG A 183 -10.79 -8.05 -4.11
CA ARG A 183 -10.61 -7.42 -2.81
C ARG A 183 -11.95 -7.07 -2.21
N ASN A 184 -12.16 -7.47 -0.95
CA ASN A 184 -13.34 -7.16 -0.16
C ASN A 184 -12.90 -6.37 1.07
N SER A 185 -13.74 -5.45 1.54
CA SER A 185 -13.52 -4.77 2.80
C SER A 185 -14.83 -4.46 3.52
N LEU A 186 -14.74 -4.40 4.84
CA LEU A 186 -15.81 -3.95 5.73
C LEU A 186 -15.19 -3.04 6.78
N SER A 187 -15.79 -1.89 7.05
CA SER A 187 -15.27 -0.91 8.01
C SER A 187 -16.40 -0.24 8.77
N CYS A 188 -16.08 0.25 9.97
CA CYS A 188 -16.98 1.04 10.79
C CYS A 188 -16.21 2.17 11.45
N VAL A 189 -16.72 3.38 11.38
CA VAL A 189 -16.11 4.59 11.94
C VAL A 189 -17.03 5.16 13.01
N LEU A 190 -16.49 5.43 14.18
CA LEU A 190 -17.26 5.84 15.36
C LEU A 190 -16.80 7.19 15.89
N ILE A 191 -17.72 7.87 16.56
CA ILE A 191 -17.47 9.08 17.32
C ILE A 191 -17.86 8.82 18.77
N GLY A 192 -16.88 8.86 19.65
CA GLY A 192 -17.05 8.78 21.10
C GLY A 192 -17.05 10.18 21.72
N GLU A 193 -17.81 10.34 22.81
CA GLU A 193 -17.87 11.58 23.55
C GLU A 193 -17.91 11.31 25.06
N GLN A 194 -17.09 12.02 25.83
CA GLN A 194 -17.09 12.00 27.29
C GLN A 194 -16.63 13.37 27.81
N ASP A 195 -17.42 13.96 28.70
CA ASP A 195 -17.09 15.23 29.38
C ASP A 195 -16.73 16.38 28.42
N GLY A 196 -17.32 16.40 27.22
CA GLY A 196 -17.06 17.41 26.19
C GLY A 196 -15.84 17.11 25.31
N ASP A 197 -15.09 16.04 25.57
CA ASP A 197 -14.06 15.50 24.68
C ASP A 197 -14.68 14.58 23.65
N MET A 198 -14.27 14.73 22.40
CA MET A 198 -14.75 13.93 21.27
C MET A 198 -13.56 13.26 20.56
N GLN A 199 -13.67 11.94 20.36
CA GLN A 199 -12.67 11.17 19.64
C GLN A 199 -13.31 10.38 18.50
N ARG A 200 -12.59 10.23 17.40
CA ARG A 200 -13.00 9.49 16.22
C ARG A 200 -11.97 8.42 15.91
N ASP A 201 -12.42 7.18 15.79
CA ASP A 201 -11.56 6.08 15.34
C ASP A 201 -12.40 5.03 14.59
N TYR A 202 -11.77 3.95 14.13
CA TYR A 202 -12.38 2.98 13.26
C TYR A 202 -11.88 1.56 13.52
N GLY A 203 -12.68 0.60 13.04
CA GLY A 203 -12.28 -0.79 12.83
C GLY A 203 -12.51 -1.18 11.37
N TYR A 204 -11.72 -2.10 10.85
CA TYR A 204 -11.88 -2.57 9.48
C TYR A 204 -11.34 -3.97 9.27
N SER A 205 -11.74 -4.57 8.17
CA SER A 205 -11.14 -5.79 7.63
C SER A 205 -11.00 -5.70 6.12
N SER A 206 -9.98 -6.34 5.57
CA SER A 206 -9.76 -6.43 4.12
C SER A 206 -9.22 -7.82 3.78
N SER A 207 -9.79 -8.45 2.75
CA SER A 207 -9.40 -9.80 2.32
C SER A 207 -9.63 -10.00 0.81
N ARG A 208 -8.94 -10.97 0.23
CA ARG A 208 -9.21 -11.43 -1.13
C ARG A 208 -10.53 -12.18 -1.25
N THR A 209 -10.95 -12.85 -0.18
CA THR A 209 -12.19 -13.63 -0.11
C THR A 209 -13.19 -12.97 0.83
N LEU A 210 -14.48 -13.21 0.60
CA LEU A 210 -15.53 -12.75 1.51
C LEU A 210 -15.42 -13.42 2.88
N ASP A 211 -15.13 -14.71 2.90
CA ASP A 211 -14.99 -15.49 4.15
C ASP A 211 -13.72 -15.12 4.95
N GLY A 212 -12.76 -14.44 4.33
CA GLY A 212 -11.58 -13.92 5.00
C GLY A 212 -11.80 -12.58 5.70
N LEU A 213 -12.97 -11.95 5.52
CA LEU A 213 -13.32 -10.75 6.28
C LEU A 213 -13.61 -11.11 7.75
N TRP A 214 -13.21 -10.22 8.63
CA TRP A 214 -13.65 -10.29 10.02
C TRP A 214 -15.17 -10.13 10.11
N SER A 215 -15.75 -10.74 11.15
CA SER A 215 -17.17 -10.57 11.42
C SER A 215 -17.50 -9.11 11.76
N PRO A 216 -18.75 -8.66 11.49
CA PRO A 216 -19.20 -7.33 11.91
C PRO A 216 -18.98 -7.08 13.42
N GLN A 217 -19.14 -8.12 14.25
CA GLN A 217 -18.89 -8.03 15.70
C GLN A 217 -17.42 -7.68 16.00
N ARG A 218 -16.45 -8.37 15.38
CA ARG A 218 -15.02 -8.13 15.63
C ARG A 218 -14.61 -6.71 15.19
N ILE A 219 -15.13 -6.23 14.04
CA ILE A 219 -14.88 -4.89 13.53
C ILE A 219 -15.49 -3.82 14.45
N ALA A 220 -16.73 -4.06 14.92
CA ALA A 220 -17.40 -3.17 15.86
C ALA A 220 -16.64 -3.09 17.19
N ASP A 221 -16.20 -4.23 17.74
CA ASP A 221 -15.42 -4.27 18.98
C ASP A 221 -14.09 -3.50 18.83
N GLU A 222 -13.35 -3.69 17.73
CA GLU A 222 -12.13 -2.92 17.45
C GLU A 222 -12.41 -1.41 17.36
N ALA A 223 -13.44 -1.01 16.61
CA ALA A 223 -13.80 0.40 16.46
C ALA A 223 -14.15 1.06 17.80
N VAL A 224 -14.92 0.37 18.63
CA VAL A 224 -15.32 0.85 19.97
C VAL A 224 -14.10 0.96 20.90
N GLU A 225 -13.28 -0.08 20.99
CA GLU A 225 -12.09 -0.09 21.83
C GLU A 225 -11.14 1.05 21.45
N ARG A 226 -10.85 1.22 20.15
CA ARG A 226 -9.98 2.29 19.64
C ARG A 226 -10.54 3.66 19.95
N THR A 227 -11.83 3.90 19.70
CA THR A 227 -12.46 5.21 19.91
C THR A 227 -12.52 5.56 21.40
N VAL A 228 -12.97 4.64 22.23
CA VAL A 228 -13.19 4.88 23.67
C VAL A 228 -11.86 5.05 24.43
N SER A 229 -10.84 4.27 24.07
CA SER A 229 -9.52 4.36 24.73
C SER A 229 -8.83 5.73 24.55
N ARG A 230 -9.20 6.50 23.54
CA ARG A 230 -8.65 7.83 23.26
C ARG A 230 -9.34 8.97 24.03
N LEU A 231 -10.52 8.72 24.62
CA LEU A 231 -11.25 9.75 25.38
C LEU A 231 -10.48 10.21 26.61
N GLY A 232 -10.50 11.51 26.90
CA GLY A 232 -9.78 12.13 28.00
C GLY A 232 -8.28 12.29 27.72
N ALA A 233 -7.89 12.42 26.45
CA ALA A 233 -6.51 12.61 26.04
C ALA A 233 -5.89 13.88 26.66
N ARG A 234 -4.59 13.80 26.95
CA ARG A 234 -3.82 14.89 27.59
C ARG A 234 -2.64 15.29 26.72
N LYS A 235 -2.23 16.53 26.89
CA LYS A 235 -0.94 17.01 26.40
C LYS A 235 0.16 16.61 27.38
N ILE A 236 1.35 16.37 26.88
CA ILE A 236 2.53 16.09 27.72
C ILE A 236 3.57 17.18 27.55
N SER A 237 4.43 17.39 28.55
CA SER A 237 5.54 18.35 28.46
C SER A 237 6.61 17.86 27.46
N THR A 238 7.29 18.82 26.82
CA THR A 238 8.40 18.55 25.90
C THR A 238 9.51 17.76 26.61
N ARG A 239 9.91 16.65 26.00
CA ARG A 239 10.92 15.72 26.55
C ARG A 239 11.54 14.84 25.48
N HIS A 240 12.55 14.08 25.84
CA HIS A 240 13.02 12.92 25.10
C HIS A 240 12.52 11.64 25.77
N ALA A 241 12.07 10.67 24.99
CA ALA A 241 11.60 9.38 25.50
C ALA A 241 11.66 8.30 24.40
N PRO A 242 11.62 7.02 24.78
CA PRO A 242 11.35 5.94 23.84
C PRO A 242 9.99 6.10 23.17
N VAL A 243 9.91 5.69 21.89
CA VAL A 243 8.66 5.72 21.12
C VAL A 243 8.40 4.34 20.54
N LEU A 244 7.25 3.78 20.89
CA LEU A 244 6.74 2.53 20.34
C LEU A 244 5.71 2.87 19.25
N PHE A 245 6.04 2.59 18.02
CA PHE A 245 5.10 2.69 16.91
C PHE A 245 4.20 1.46 16.88
N HIS A 246 2.89 1.62 17.03
CA HIS A 246 1.93 0.55 16.84
C HIS A 246 2.05 -0.04 15.42
N PRO A 247 1.74 -1.32 15.15
CA PRO A 247 1.88 -1.90 13.79
C PRO A 247 1.32 -1.04 12.67
N ASP A 248 0.15 -0.40 12.86
CA ASP A 248 -0.47 0.51 11.89
C ASP A 248 0.44 1.71 11.54
N THR A 249 1.12 2.28 12.54
CA THR A 249 2.02 3.43 12.36
C THR A 249 3.44 3.01 11.98
N ALA A 250 3.87 1.82 12.41
CA ALA A 250 5.14 1.22 12.03
C ALA A 250 5.24 0.94 10.54
N SER A 251 4.14 0.56 9.89
CA SER A 251 4.08 0.40 8.43
C SER A 251 4.47 1.69 7.70
N GLY A 252 4.05 2.85 8.22
CA GLY A 252 4.45 4.17 7.71
C GLY A 252 5.94 4.46 7.89
N LEU A 253 6.55 4.01 8.98
CA LEU A 253 8.00 4.14 9.20
C LEU A 253 8.78 3.37 8.12
N TRP A 254 8.39 2.13 7.83
CA TRP A 254 8.96 1.36 6.72
C TRP A 254 8.66 1.96 5.36
N GLY A 255 7.50 2.63 5.19
CA GLY A 255 7.18 3.40 3.99
C GLY A 255 8.21 4.49 3.67
N HIS A 256 8.82 5.13 4.66
CA HIS A 256 9.92 6.08 4.46
C HIS A 256 11.20 5.39 3.99
N LEU A 257 11.49 4.17 4.45
CA LEU A 257 12.58 3.35 3.90
C LEU A 257 12.34 3.03 2.42
N VAL A 258 11.11 2.59 2.06
CA VAL A 258 10.72 2.35 0.66
C VAL A 258 10.98 3.58 -0.20
N MET A 259 10.57 4.77 0.24
CA MET A 259 10.81 6.02 -0.49
C MET A 259 12.31 6.32 -0.64
N ALA A 260 13.08 6.13 0.42
CA ALA A 260 14.52 6.42 0.42
C ALA A 260 15.33 5.50 -0.51
N ILE A 261 14.90 4.24 -0.69
CA ILE A 261 15.58 3.26 -1.56
C ILE A 261 14.93 3.11 -2.94
N SER A 262 13.90 3.92 -3.26
CA SER A 262 13.26 3.92 -4.57
C SER A 262 14.13 4.58 -5.63
N GLY A 263 14.24 3.93 -6.78
CA GLY A 263 15.10 4.35 -7.89
C GLY A 263 14.87 5.78 -8.37
N GLY A 264 13.60 6.24 -8.35
CA GLY A 264 13.24 7.62 -8.68
C GLY A 264 13.91 8.66 -7.79
N ASN A 265 14.01 8.41 -6.48
CA ASN A 265 14.70 9.31 -5.55
C ASN A 265 16.21 9.17 -5.64
N LEU A 266 16.71 7.98 -5.93
CA LEU A 266 18.15 7.70 -6.02
C LEU A 266 18.80 8.42 -7.22
N TYR A 267 18.27 8.26 -8.45
CA TYR A 267 18.91 8.90 -9.60
C TYR A 267 18.77 10.42 -9.59
N ARG A 268 17.73 10.97 -8.94
CA ARG A 268 17.60 12.42 -8.69
C ARG A 268 18.43 12.93 -7.52
N LYS A 269 19.15 12.04 -6.83
CA LYS A 269 19.94 12.34 -5.63
C LYS A 269 19.12 12.95 -4.49
N SER A 270 17.89 12.48 -4.35
CA SER A 270 16.89 12.95 -3.37
C SER A 270 16.64 11.91 -2.28
N SER A 271 17.70 11.34 -1.71
CA SER A 271 17.61 10.36 -0.64
C SER A 271 18.78 10.49 0.33
N PHE A 272 18.51 10.34 1.62
CA PHE A 272 19.56 10.26 2.65
C PHE A 272 20.32 8.93 2.64
N LEU A 273 19.93 7.96 1.81
CA LEU A 273 20.53 6.63 1.70
C LEU A 273 21.36 6.43 0.41
N LEU A 274 21.71 7.49 -0.33
CA LEU A 274 22.34 7.40 -1.66
C LEU A 274 23.53 6.43 -1.75
N ASP A 275 24.42 6.46 -0.76
CA ASP A 275 25.66 5.65 -0.77
C ASP A 275 25.60 4.49 0.24
N LYS A 276 24.41 3.97 0.54
CA LYS A 276 24.18 3.00 1.61
C LYS A 276 23.96 1.57 1.13
N LEU A 277 23.93 1.31 -0.17
CA LEU A 277 23.87 -0.07 -0.67
C LEU A 277 25.09 -0.88 -0.17
N GLY A 278 24.84 -2.07 0.38
CA GLY A 278 25.87 -2.90 1.00
C GLY A 278 26.40 -2.35 2.32
N LYS A 279 25.69 -1.41 2.96
CA LYS A 279 26.07 -0.87 4.27
C LYS A 279 24.98 -1.08 5.30
N GLN A 280 25.38 -1.15 6.54
CA GLN A 280 24.48 -1.25 7.66
C GLN A 280 23.72 0.05 7.87
N ILE A 281 22.38 -0.04 7.91
CA ILE A 281 21.44 1.09 8.14
C ILE A 281 20.45 0.78 9.26
N LEU A 282 20.36 -0.47 9.68
CA LEU A 282 19.46 -1.00 10.71
C LEU A 282 20.27 -1.87 11.67
N PRO A 283 19.76 -2.24 12.85
CA PRO A 283 20.44 -3.17 13.77
C PRO A 283 20.74 -4.51 13.10
N GLU A 284 21.85 -5.16 13.46
CA GLU A 284 22.33 -6.42 12.87
C GLU A 284 21.33 -7.58 12.96
N TRP A 285 20.43 -7.58 13.95
CA TRP A 285 19.41 -8.63 14.11
C TRP A 285 18.20 -8.44 13.18
N LEU A 286 18.06 -7.28 12.53
CA LEU A 286 16.89 -6.94 11.75
C LEU A 286 17.04 -7.32 10.27
N THR A 287 16.09 -8.07 9.77
CA THR A 287 16.00 -8.48 8.37
C THR A 287 14.62 -8.10 7.82
N ILE A 288 14.58 -7.64 6.57
CA ILE A 288 13.35 -7.36 5.82
C ILE A 288 13.42 -8.14 4.51
N GLN A 289 12.46 -9.03 4.31
CA GLN A 289 12.34 -9.85 3.11
C GLN A 289 11.09 -9.48 2.31
N GLU A 290 11.16 -9.65 1.00
CA GLU A 290 10.03 -9.45 0.10
C GLU A 290 9.62 -10.78 -0.56
N PHE A 291 8.30 -11.03 -0.58
CA PHE A 291 7.71 -12.26 -1.12
C PHE A 291 6.58 -11.91 -2.10
N PRO A 292 6.87 -11.64 -3.39
CA PRO A 292 5.85 -11.26 -4.37
C PRO A 292 4.92 -12.40 -4.78
N HIS A 293 5.25 -13.66 -4.49
CA HIS A 293 4.53 -14.84 -4.95
C HIS A 293 3.78 -15.59 -3.83
N LEU A 294 3.45 -14.91 -2.73
CA LEU A 294 2.56 -15.51 -1.72
C LEU A 294 1.18 -15.75 -2.32
N LEU A 295 0.67 -16.99 -2.24
CA LEU A 295 -0.67 -17.32 -2.73
C LEU A 295 -1.73 -16.51 -2.01
N GLY A 296 -2.58 -15.83 -2.77
CA GLY A 296 -3.61 -14.94 -2.22
C GLY A 296 -3.09 -13.70 -1.50
N GLY A 297 -1.79 -13.44 -1.48
CA GLY A 297 -1.18 -12.30 -0.76
C GLY A 297 -1.70 -10.96 -1.27
N LEU A 298 -1.92 -10.01 -0.34
CA LEU A 298 -2.57 -8.71 -0.64
C LEU A 298 -1.74 -7.84 -1.60
N ALA A 299 -0.41 -7.95 -1.59
CA ALA A 299 0.50 -7.28 -2.52
C ALA A 299 1.24 -8.24 -3.43
N SER A 300 0.77 -9.47 -3.57
CA SER A 300 1.34 -10.43 -4.53
C SER A 300 1.06 -10.01 -5.96
N THR A 301 2.06 -10.17 -6.82
CA THR A 301 1.94 -9.90 -8.26
C THR A 301 2.84 -10.85 -9.05
N PRO A 302 2.34 -11.44 -10.15
CA PRO A 302 3.13 -12.35 -10.98
C PRO A 302 4.24 -11.64 -11.78
N PHE A 303 4.10 -10.34 -11.99
CA PHE A 303 5.08 -9.45 -12.66
C PHE A 303 4.80 -8.00 -12.25
N ASP A 304 5.80 -7.15 -12.39
CA ASP A 304 5.66 -5.72 -12.07
C ASP A 304 4.94 -4.93 -13.18
N GLY A 305 4.82 -3.61 -13.03
CA GLY A 305 4.15 -2.74 -13.97
C GLY A 305 4.78 -2.65 -15.37
N GLU A 306 5.99 -3.16 -15.56
CA GLU A 306 6.72 -3.25 -16.83
C GLU A 306 6.79 -4.69 -17.38
N GLY A 307 6.05 -5.62 -16.77
CA GLY A 307 6.06 -7.05 -17.12
C GLY A 307 7.31 -7.79 -16.65
N VAL A 308 8.15 -7.15 -15.84
CA VAL A 308 9.38 -7.75 -15.30
C VAL A 308 9.04 -8.78 -14.24
N ARG A 309 9.77 -9.90 -14.28
CA ARG A 309 9.65 -10.98 -13.29
C ARG A 309 9.94 -10.46 -11.89
N THR A 310 8.99 -10.69 -10.99
CA THR A 310 9.15 -10.49 -9.55
C THR A 310 9.73 -11.74 -8.90
N ARG A 311 10.43 -11.58 -7.78
CA ARG A 311 11.09 -12.68 -7.07
C ARG A 311 11.25 -12.39 -5.60
N ASP A 312 11.37 -13.45 -4.80
CA ASP A 312 11.75 -13.31 -3.40
C ASP A 312 13.14 -12.68 -3.29
N MET A 313 13.30 -11.77 -2.35
CA MET A 313 14.56 -11.08 -2.14
C MET A 313 14.70 -10.53 -0.72
N ASP A 314 15.94 -10.40 -0.27
CA ASP A 314 16.26 -9.64 0.93
C ASP A 314 16.39 -8.15 0.56
N ILE A 315 15.59 -7.33 1.20
CA ILE A 315 15.74 -5.87 1.14
C ILE A 315 16.78 -5.42 2.16
N ILE A 316 16.65 -5.94 3.37
CA ILE A 316 17.61 -5.80 4.46
C ILE A 316 17.99 -7.19 4.95
N ARG A 317 19.28 -7.45 5.09
CA ARG A 317 19.80 -8.68 5.69
C ARG A 317 20.76 -8.33 6.81
N ASN A 318 20.45 -8.75 8.04
CA ASN A 318 21.29 -8.47 9.21
C ASN A 318 21.63 -6.97 9.34
N GLY A 319 20.63 -6.09 9.12
CA GLY A 319 20.79 -4.64 9.17
C GLY A 319 21.42 -3.99 7.95
N GLU A 320 21.95 -4.77 7.02
CA GLU A 320 22.62 -4.29 5.80
C GLU A 320 21.61 -4.11 4.65
N LEU A 321 21.68 -2.98 3.94
CA LEU A 321 20.85 -2.71 2.77
C LEU A 321 21.34 -3.53 1.57
N MET A 322 20.52 -4.50 1.13
CA MET A 322 20.88 -5.46 0.10
C MET A 322 20.43 -5.05 -1.31
N SER A 323 19.39 -4.24 -1.43
CA SER A 323 18.80 -3.91 -2.73
C SER A 323 18.16 -2.54 -2.75
N TRP A 324 18.25 -1.90 -3.92
CA TRP A 324 17.38 -0.79 -4.31
C TRP A 324 16.05 -1.32 -4.88
N LEU A 325 15.03 -0.46 -4.94
CA LEU A 325 13.75 -0.72 -5.58
C LEU A 325 13.73 0.00 -6.94
N LEU A 326 14.03 -0.72 -8.02
CA LEU A 326 14.29 -0.13 -9.33
C LEU A 326 13.24 -0.55 -10.37
N THR A 327 12.80 0.43 -11.16
CA THR A 327 12.17 0.23 -12.47
C THR A 327 13.26 0.11 -13.54
N SER A 328 12.91 -0.29 -14.75
CA SER A 328 13.88 -0.34 -15.87
C SER A 328 14.51 1.03 -16.15
N TYR A 329 13.71 2.08 -16.12
CA TYR A 329 14.19 3.46 -16.32
C TYR A 329 15.16 3.90 -15.23
N SER A 330 14.78 3.79 -13.97
CA SER A 330 15.63 4.20 -12.85
C SER A 330 16.91 3.37 -12.74
N ALA A 331 16.84 2.08 -13.06
CA ALA A 331 18.00 1.20 -13.12
C ALA A 331 19.01 1.67 -14.18
N ARG A 332 18.55 1.99 -15.41
CA ARG A 332 19.42 2.52 -16.47
C ARG A 332 20.04 3.85 -16.08
N LYS A 333 19.30 4.77 -15.46
CA LYS A 333 19.84 6.04 -14.92
C LYS A 333 20.97 5.83 -13.90
N LEU A 334 20.94 4.71 -13.19
CA LEU A 334 21.95 4.35 -12.18
C LEU A 334 23.03 3.38 -12.69
N GLY A 335 22.96 2.95 -13.97
CA GLY A 335 23.86 1.95 -14.51
C GLY A 335 23.67 0.55 -13.93
N LEU A 336 22.44 0.22 -13.50
CA LEU A 336 22.05 -1.03 -12.84
C LEU A 336 20.97 -1.76 -13.67
N THR A 337 20.54 -2.90 -13.17
CA THR A 337 19.41 -3.70 -13.72
C THR A 337 18.17 -3.51 -12.85
N THR A 338 16.97 -3.51 -13.47
CA THR A 338 15.70 -3.44 -12.75
C THR A 338 15.58 -4.55 -11.72
N THR A 339 14.91 -4.25 -10.62
CA THR A 339 14.65 -5.20 -9.54
C THR A 339 13.20 -5.69 -9.51
N GLY A 340 12.38 -5.34 -10.53
CA GLY A 340 10.97 -5.75 -10.61
C GLY A 340 10.05 -4.93 -9.71
N HIS A 341 10.32 -3.64 -9.54
CA HIS A 341 9.56 -2.75 -8.67
C HIS A 341 8.84 -1.61 -9.40
N ALA A 342 8.55 -1.78 -10.68
CA ALA A 342 7.64 -0.88 -11.36
C ALA A 342 6.23 -1.05 -10.80
N GLY A 343 5.79 -0.10 -10.00
CA GLY A 343 4.49 -0.17 -9.30
C GLY A 343 4.57 -0.29 -7.78
N GLY A 344 5.77 -0.44 -7.20
CA GLY A 344 6.00 -0.42 -5.76
C GLY A 344 6.51 -1.73 -5.19
N ILE A 345 6.42 -1.85 -3.87
CA ILE A 345 6.81 -3.07 -3.13
C ILE A 345 5.72 -4.15 -3.19
N HIS A 346 6.12 -5.35 -2.85
CA HIS A 346 5.24 -6.51 -2.71
C HIS A 346 5.00 -6.84 -1.22
N ASN A 347 4.75 -8.11 -0.88
CA ASN A 347 4.59 -8.48 0.52
C ASN A 347 5.93 -8.42 1.25
N TRP A 348 6.07 -7.52 2.20
CA TRP A 348 7.25 -7.43 3.05
C TRP A 348 7.03 -8.17 4.37
N GLN A 349 8.08 -8.83 4.85
CA GLN A 349 8.15 -9.47 6.15
C GLN A 349 9.32 -8.88 6.93
N VAL A 350 9.04 -8.19 8.01
CA VAL A 350 10.05 -7.66 8.94
C VAL A 350 10.28 -8.69 10.04
N SER A 351 11.53 -9.00 10.35
CA SER A 351 11.88 -9.87 11.47
C SER A 351 11.45 -9.24 12.80
N ASN A 352 11.18 -10.09 13.80
CA ASN A 352 10.76 -9.64 15.13
C ASN A 352 11.69 -10.17 16.23
N THR A 353 11.62 -9.57 17.39
CA THR A 353 12.44 -9.93 18.57
C THR A 353 11.71 -10.87 19.54
N GLY A 354 10.51 -11.35 19.17
CA GLY A 354 9.76 -12.40 19.87
C GLY A 354 8.73 -11.90 20.88
N GLN A 355 8.75 -10.62 21.26
CA GLN A 355 7.77 -10.06 22.20
C GLN A 355 6.39 -9.89 21.52
N ASP A 356 5.33 -10.20 22.23
CA ASP A 356 3.98 -9.73 21.89
C ASP A 356 3.80 -8.25 22.30
N PHE A 357 2.65 -7.66 22.01
CA PHE A 357 2.38 -6.26 22.31
C PHE A 357 2.62 -5.88 23.78
N GLN A 358 2.17 -6.72 24.72
CA GLN A 358 2.39 -6.48 26.15
C GLN A 358 3.89 -6.58 26.50
N GLY A 359 4.62 -7.49 25.86
CA GLY A 359 6.07 -7.61 25.98
C GLY A 359 6.79 -6.38 25.45
N MET A 360 6.30 -5.79 24.35
CA MET A 360 6.85 -4.54 23.79
C MET A 360 6.63 -3.33 24.71
N LEU A 361 5.47 -3.23 25.36
CA LEU A 361 5.22 -2.20 26.38
C LEU A 361 6.17 -2.33 27.57
N LYS A 362 6.42 -3.56 28.03
CA LYS A 362 7.38 -3.84 29.12
C LYS A 362 8.83 -3.54 28.71
N GLU A 363 9.21 -3.88 27.48
CA GLU A 363 10.54 -3.57 26.93
C GLU A 363 10.77 -2.06 26.90
N MET A 364 9.77 -1.29 26.46
CA MET A 364 9.82 0.18 26.49
C MET A 364 9.91 0.74 27.91
N GLY A 365 9.25 0.12 28.88
CA GLY A 365 9.16 0.59 30.26
C GLY A 365 8.30 1.85 30.39
N SER A 366 8.84 3.02 30.05
CA SER A 366 8.08 4.28 30.02
C SER A 366 8.40 5.07 28.77
N GLY A 367 7.37 5.54 28.08
CA GLY A 367 7.51 6.22 26.80
C GLY A 367 6.17 6.48 26.12
N LEU A 368 6.22 6.80 24.84
CA LEU A 368 5.04 7.08 24.03
C LEU A 368 4.72 5.91 23.11
N LEU A 369 3.54 5.32 23.25
CA LEU A 369 2.93 4.46 22.24
C LEU A 369 2.20 5.35 21.23
N VAL A 370 2.62 5.32 19.96
CA VAL A 370 2.02 6.07 18.86
C VAL A 370 1.04 5.20 18.10
N THR A 371 -0.23 5.58 18.09
CA THR A 371 -1.30 4.88 17.35
C THR A 371 -1.82 5.68 16.16
N GLU A 372 -1.53 6.98 16.10
CA GLU A 372 -1.89 7.86 14.99
C GLU A 372 -0.77 8.84 14.67
N LEU A 373 -0.56 9.08 13.37
CA LEU A 373 0.40 10.05 12.86
C LEU A 373 -0.30 11.03 11.92
N MET A 374 -0.01 12.31 12.08
CA MET A 374 -0.60 13.41 11.32
C MET A 374 0.48 14.23 10.59
N GLY A 375 0.08 14.85 9.49
CA GLY A 375 0.97 15.73 8.71
C GLY A 375 1.98 14.98 7.84
N GLN A 376 2.75 15.75 7.05
CA GLN A 376 3.69 15.26 6.03
C GLN A 376 5.14 15.73 6.30
N GLY A 377 5.48 16.01 7.55
CA GLY A 377 6.77 16.58 7.96
C GLY A 377 7.94 15.60 7.91
N VAL A 378 8.15 14.96 6.74
CA VAL A 378 9.27 14.04 6.51
C VAL A 378 10.02 14.47 5.26
N ASN A 379 11.32 14.68 5.41
CA ASN A 379 12.21 15.04 4.30
C ASN A 379 13.13 13.87 3.97
N ILE A 380 12.84 13.16 2.89
CA ILE A 380 13.62 11.99 2.45
C ILE A 380 15.03 12.38 1.95
N VAL A 381 15.27 13.64 1.60
CA VAL A 381 16.60 14.08 1.11
C VAL A 381 17.65 14.02 2.22
N ASN A 382 17.29 14.45 3.42
CA ASN A 382 18.20 14.52 4.57
C ASN A 382 17.77 13.64 5.77
N GLY A 383 16.60 13.02 5.70
CA GLY A 383 16.09 12.15 6.75
C GLY A 383 15.35 12.87 7.90
N ASP A 384 15.17 14.17 7.84
CA ASP A 384 14.46 14.90 8.90
C ASP A 384 13.01 14.41 9.02
N TYR A 385 12.62 14.13 10.26
CA TYR A 385 11.31 13.58 10.61
C TYR A 385 10.65 14.45 11.68
N SER A 386 9.45 14.95 11.39
CA SER A 386 8.64 15.71 12.33
C SER A 386 7.16 15.52 12.01
N ARG A 387 6.42 14.81 12.86
CA ARG A 387 5.01 14.52 12.63
C ARG A 387 4.18 14.77 13.86
N GLY A 388 2.97 15.28 13.66
CA GLY A 388 1.94 15.24 14.69
C GLY A 388 1.64 13.79 15.07
N ALA A 389 1.38 13.55 16.33
CA ALA A 389 1.10 12.23 16.87
C ALA A 389 0.02 12.24 17.93
N ALA A 390 -0.70 11.13 18.01
CA ALA A 390 -1.57 10.77 19.11
C ALA A 390 -1.34 9.30 19.49
N GLY A 391 -1.67 8.96 20.73
CA GLY A 391 -1.50 7.61 21.24
C GLY A 391 -1.63 7.55 22.74
N PHE A 392 -0.70 6.87 23.41
CA PHE A 392 -0.79 6.64 24.84
C PHE A 392 0.57 6.86 25.52
N TRP A 393 0.55 7.49 26.68
CA TRP A 393 1.69 7.47 27.57
C TRP A 393 1.75 6.15 28.32
N VAL A 394 2.92 5.55 28.35
CA VAL A 394 3.18 4.26 29.00
C VAL A 394 4.05 4.52 30.23
N GLU A 395 3.73 3.90 31.35
CA GLU A 395 4.51 3.94 32.59
C GLU A 395 4.67 2.52 33.14
N ASN A 396 5.90 2.15 33.45
CA ASN A 396 6.23 0.82 33.98
C ASN A 396 5.70 -0.35 33.12
N GLY A 397 5.66 -0.18 31.81
CA GLY A 397 5.21 -1.20 30.85
C GLY A 397 3.68 -1.34 30.76
N GLU A 398 2.92 -0.37 31.27
CA GLU A 398 1.47 -0.35 31.19
C GLU A 398 0.97 0.99 30.60
N ILE A 399 -0.12 0.94 29.84
CA ILE A 399 -0.77 2.13 29.29
C ILE A 399 -1.37 2.92 30.44
N ALA A 400 -0.92 4.17 30.64
CA ALA A 400 -1.33 5.03 31.73
C ALA A 400 -2.49 5.97 31.34
N TYR A 401 -2.39 6.66 30.21
CA TYR A 401 -3.41 7.58 29.71
C TYR A 401 -3.22 7.93 28.24
N PRO A 402 -4.30 8.31 27.52
CA PRO A 402 -4.20 8.77 26.15
C PRO A 402 -3.54 10.15 26.05
N VAL A 403 -2.83 10.36 24.93
CA VAL A 403 -2.06 11.59 24.62
C VAL A 403 -2.39 12.05 23.21
N GLU A 404 -2.58 13.36 23.05
CA GLU A 404 -2.80 13.98 21.74
C GLU A 404 -2.12 15.36 21.62
N GLU A 405 -2.22 15.96 20.42
CA GLU A 405 -1.65 17.28 20.12
C GLU A 405 -0.15 17.41 20.47
N ILE A 406 0.60 16.37 20.16
CA ILE A 406 2.05 16.34 20.30
C ILE A 406 2.72 16.20 18.95
N THR A 407 3.99 16.56 18.88
CA THR A 407 4.86 16.31 17.73
C THR A 407 5.99 15.39 18.14
N ILE A 408 6.22 14.34 17.37
CA ILE A 408 7.41 13.50 17.48
C ILE A 408 8.41 13.91 16.41
N ALA A 409 9.68 14.05 16.80
CA ALA A 409 10.72 14.51 15.91
C ALA A 409 12.02 13.70 16.07
N GLY A 410 12.74 13.54 14.96
CA GLY A 410 14.00 12.84 14.87
C GLY A 410 14.63 12.96 13.48
N ASN A 411 15.60 12.11 13.22
CA ASN A 411 16.16 11.91 11.89
C ASN A 411 16.05 10.42 11.53
N LEU A 412 15.55 10.09 10.34
CA LEU A 412 15.28 8.70 9.92
C LEU A 412 16.53 7.81 9.99
N ALA A 413 17.72 8.33 9.66
CA ALA A 413 18.94 7.53 9.75
C ALA A 413 19.27 7.15 11.21
N GLU A 414 19.08 8.08 12.14
CA GLU A 414 19.24 7.83 13.58
C GLU A 414 18.12 6.92 14.10
N MET A 415 16.87 7.20 13.73
CA MET A 415 15.73 6.38 14.15
C MET A 415 15.90 4.93 13.72
N PHE A 416 16.31 4.67 12.48
CA PHE A 416 16.54 3.32 11.97
C PHE A 416 17.67 2.60 12.70
N SER A 417 18.78 3.27 12.98
CA SER A 417 19.91 2.69 13.72
C SER A 417 19.62 2.44 15.20
N HIS A 418 18.63 3.13 15.77
CA HIS A 418 18.23 3.03 17.18
C HIS A 418 16.90 2.27 17.39
N ILE A 419 16.50 1.44 16.43
CA ILE A 419 15.42 0.47 16.65
C ILE A 419 15.96 -0.60 17.60
N VAL A 420 15.33 -0.76 18.76
CA VAL A 420 15.76 -1.70 19.80
C VAL A 420 14.96 -3.00 19.81
N ALA A 421 13.72 -2.97 19.32
CA ALA A 421 12.88 -4.16 19.23
C ALA A 421 11.81 -4.00 18.15
N VAL A 422 11.35 -5.12 17.60
CA VAL A 422 10.15 -5.25 16.75
C VAL A 422 9.30 -6.37 17.33
N GLY A 423 8.03 -6.09 17.57
CA GLY A 423 7.08 -7.05 18.12
C GLY A 423 6.68 -8.13 17.12
N ARG A 424 6.07 -9.21 17.64
CA ARG A 424 5.40 -10.24 16.83
C ARG A 424 3.90 -10.01 16.67
N ASP A 425 3.42 -8.84 17.07
CA ASP A 425 2.04 -8.37 17.03
C ASP A 425 1.65 -7.80 15.66
N GLU A 426 1.97 -8.54 14.59
CA GLU A 426 1.72 -8.14 13.19
C GLU A 426 0.23 -7.99 12.89
N ASP A 427 -0.12 -6.98 12.08
CA ASP A 427 -1.47 -6.87 11.53
C ASP A 427 -1.67 -7.84 10.36
N GLU A 428 -2.58 -8.79 10.53
CA GLU A 428 -2.90 -9.77 9.49
C GLU A 428 -3.51 -9.16 8.21
N ARG A 429 -4.02 -7.94 8.28
CA ARG A 429 -4.65 -7.19 7.16
C ARG A 429 -3.63 -6.44 6.29
N SER A 430 -2.40 -6.31 6.73
CA SER A 430 -1.34 -5.59 6.03
C SER A 430 -0.57 -6.50 5.08
N SER A 431 -0.15 -5.96 3.93
CA SER A 431 0.82 -6.61 3.04
C SER A 431 2.27 -6.39 3.50
N LEU A 432 2.50 -5.39 4.34
CA LEU A 432 3.75 -5.16 5.02
C LEU A 432 3.63 -5.72 6.43
N LYS A 433 4.15 -6.92 6.65
CA LYS A 433 4.10 -7.63 7.92
C LYS A 433 5.19 -7.09 8.85
N THR A 434 4.77 -6.30 9.81
CA THR A 434 5.60 -5.77 10.89
C THR A 434 4.80 -5.76 12.19
N GLY A 435 5.44 -6.11 13.28
CA GLY A 435 4.90 -5.79 14.60
C GLY A 435 5.16 -4.34 14.97
N SER A 436 4.79 -3.98 16.19
CA SER A 436 5.15 -2.68 16.76
C SER A 436 6.68 -2.49 16.77
N VAL A 437 7.12 -1.25 16.53
CA VAL A 437 8.55 -0.90 16.40
C VAL A 437 8.94 0.05 17.52
N LEU A 438 9.91 -0.35 18.34
CA LEU A 438 10.44 0.46 19.43
C LEU A 438 11.70 1.20 18.99
N VAL A 439 11.66 2.53 19.01
CA VAL A 439 12.82 3.41 18.83
C VAL A 439 13.26 3.92 20.19
N GLU A 440 14.54 3.78 20.48
CA GLU A 440 15.11 4.01 21.83
C GLU A 440 14.87 5.42 22.38
N ASN A 441 14.99 6.44 21.52
CA ASN A 441 14.89 7.82 21.94
C ASN A 441 14.46 8.76 20.82
N MET A 442 13.40 9.53 21.05
CA MET A 442 12.94 10.56 20.14
C MET A 442 12.55 11.83 20.93
N LYS A 443 12.57 12.97 20.26
CA LYS A 443 12.07 14.22 20.84
C LYS A 443 10.55 14.24 20.72
N LEU A 444 9.89 14.42 21.86
CA LEU A 444 8.45 14.67 21.97
C LEU A 444 8.29 16.17 22.26
N ALA A 445 7.61 16.90 21.37
CA ALA A 445 7.29 18.30 21.57
C ALA A 445 5.80 18.43 21.92
N GLY A 446 5.52 18.80 23.16
CA GLY A 446 4.20 19.09 23.68
C GLY A 446 4.09 20.56 24.09
N HIS A 447 3.84 20.81 25.36
CA HIS A 447 3.83 22.17 25.94
C HIS A 447 5.21 22.68 26.30
#